data_4e94c57d0a4a2248d702ead5e4b7b01b
#
_entry.id   4e94c57d0a4a2248d702ead5e4b7b01b
#
_cell.length_a   1.000
_cell.length_b   1.000
_cell.length_c   1.000
_cell.angle_alpha   90.00
_cell.angle_beta   90.00
_cell.angle_gamma   90.00
#
_symmetry.space_group_name_H-M   'P 1'
#
loop_
_entity.id
_entity.type
_entity.pdbx_description
1 polymer ?
#
loop_
_entity_poly.entity_id
_entity_poly.type
_entity_poly.pdbx_seq_one_letter_code
_entity_poly.pdbx_strand_id
1 'polypeptide(L)'
;MLRVPDECTYYKEDAGKFLVGAFELNAKPWGMDGIPDNFCFDQLPEDIDHFEPILEAAVNRLPILATAGIHTFFNGPESFTPDDRYLLGEAPELKNFFVAAGFNSVGIQSAGGAGMALAQWMDGGEAPFDLWDVDIRRMQPFQNSRTYLVERSKETLGLLYADHFPYRQFATARGLRRSALHEHLKAAGACFGEVAGWERANWFLPADAAERGEKAEYQYSWKRQNWFEYARIEHLAVRNDVGLFDMS
;
A
#
# COMPACT_ATOMS: atom_id res chain seq x y z
N MET A 1 -3.97 22.51 -10.17
CA MET A 1 -4.49 21.19 -9.77
C MET A 1 -5.01 21.28 -8.35
N LEU A 2 -6.22 20.82 -8.10
CA LEU A 2 -6.81 20.65 -6.76
C LEU A 2 -6.81 19.14 -6.46
N ARG A 3 -6.46 18.77 -5.24
CA ARG A 3 -6.56 17.40 -4.74
C ARG A 3 -7.35 17.38 -3.44
N VAL A 4 -8.22 16.40 -3.28
CA VAL A 4 -9.08 16.21 -2.10
C VAL A 4 -8.87 14.79 -1.57
N PRO A 5 -7.90 14.57 -0.67
CA PRO A 5 -7.53 13.24 -0.19
C PRO A 5 -8.68 12.49 0.46
N ASP A 6 -9.51 13.16 1.27
CA ASP A 6 -10.68 12.57 1.93
C ASP A 6 -11.71 11.97 0.97
N GLU A 7 -11.76 12.49 -0.25
CA GLU A 7 -12.65 12.03 -1.33
C GLU A 7 -11.91 11.17 -2.37
N CYS A 8 -10.60 10.99 -2.19
CA CYS A 8 -9.69 10.35 -3.15
C CYS A 8 -9.74 10.96 -4.56
N THR A 9 -10.16 12.24 -4.69
CA THR A 9 -10.38 12.92 -5.96
C THR A 9 -9.31 13.96 -6.27
N TYR A 10 -9.11 14.23 -7.55
CA TYR A 10 -8.31 15.35 -8.02
C TYR A 10 -8.93 16.02 -9.25
N TYR A 11 -8.62 17.30 -9.40
CA TYR A 11 -9.19 18.15 -10.44
C TYR A 11 -8.11 19.01 -11.08
N LYS A 12 -8.18 19.16 -12.39
CA LYS A 12 -7.32 20.06 -13.16
C LYS A 12 -8.17 20.81 -14.18
N GLU A 13 -8.01 22.12 -14.27
CA GLU A 13 -8.46 22.88 -15.43
C GLU A 13 -7.52 22.58 -16.60
N ASP A 14 -8.09 22.30 -17.76
CA ASP A 14 -7.35 21.96 -18.97
C ASP A 14 -8.08 22.49 -20.21
N ALA A 15 -7.62 23.62 -20.72
CA ALA A 15 -8.15 24.27 -21.92
C ALA A 15 -9.69 24.46 -21.91
N GLY A 16 -10.21 25.02 -20.84
CA GLY A 16 -11.64 25.30 -20.68
C GLY A 16 -12.50 24.08 -20.31
N LYS A 17 -11.87 22.96 -19.97
CA LYS A 17 -12.50 21.73 -19.47
C LYS A 17 -11.99 21.38 -18.10
N PHE A 18 -12.72 20.52 -17.39
CA PHE A 18 -12.23 19.89 -16.17
C PHE A 18 -11.75 18.47 -16.48
N LEU A 19 -10.53 18.16 -16.08
CA LEU A 19 -10.09 16.81 -15.87
C LEU A 19 -10.45 16.44 -14.42
N VAL A 20 -11.27 15.41 -14.26
CA VAL A 20 -11.67 14.84 -12.96
C VAL A 20 -11.12 13.44 -12.91
N GLY A 21 -10.40 13.11 -11.85
CA GLY A 21 -9.86 11.78 -11.64
C GLY A 21 -9.85 11.41 -10.17
N ALA A 22 -9.62 10.13 -9.92
CA ALA A 22 -9.56 9.61 -8.57
C ALA A 22 -8.70 8.37 -8.49
N PHE A 23 -8.38 8.01 -7.25
CA PHE A 23 -7.81 6.72 -6.89
C PHE A 23 -8.81 6.02 -5.99
N GLU A 24 -9.49 5.02 -6.54
CA GLU A 24 -10.55 4.31 -5.85
C GLU A 24 -10.03 3.52 -4.64
N LEU A 25 -10.81 3.52 -3.56
CA LEU A 25 -10.47 2.79 -2.32
C LEU A 25 -10.46 1.27 -2.49
N ASN A 26 -11.10 0.76 -3.53
CA ASN A 26 -11.23 -0.66 -3.81
C ASN A 26 -11.02 -0.93 -5.30
N ALA A 27 -9.77 -1.10 -5.68
CA ALA A 27 -9.37 -1.30 -7.06
C ALA A 27 -9.92 -2.60 -7.67
N LYS A 28 -10.11 -2.60 -8.99
CA LYS A 28 -10.43 -3.80 -9.77
C LYS A 28 -9.15 -4.34 -10.43
N PRO A 29 -8.56 -5.46 -9.95
CA PRO A 29 -7.40 -6.06 -10.61
C PRO A 29 -7.73 -6.48 -12.05
N TRP A 30 -6.84 -6.14 -12.96
CA TRP A 30 -6.95 -6.48 -14.38
C TRP A 30 -5.73 -7.27 -14.86
N GLY A 31 -5.88 -8.02 -15.96
CA GLY A 31 -4.78 -8.80 -16.53
C GLY A 31 -4.31 -9.96 -15.68
N MET A 32 -5.14 -10.48 -14.78
CA MET A 32 -4.76 -11.56 -13.86
C MET A 32 -4.51 -12.91 -14.54
N ASP A 33 -5.00 -13.09 -15.77
CA ASP A 33 -4.72 -14.25 -16.62
C ASP A 33 -3.67 -13.96 -17.71
N GLY A 34 -3.00 -12.83 -17.60
CA GLY A 34 -2.07 -12.27 -18.56
C GLY A 34 -2.65 -11.05 -19.28
N ILE A 35 -1.78 -10.16 -19.70
CA ILE A 35 -2.16 -9.02 -20.56
C ILE A 35 -2.35 -9.58 -21.98
N PRO A 36 -3.45 -9.28 -22.68
CA PRO A 36 -3.63 -9.73 -24.08
C PRO A 36 -2.48 -9.24 -24.98
N ASP A 37 -1.96 -10.09 -25.83
CA ASP A 37 -0.79 -9.79 -26.69
C ASP A 37 -1.02 -8.56 -27.60
N ASN A 38 -2.26 -8.28 -27.96
CA ASN A 38 -2.64 -7.14 -28.78
C ASN A 38 -2.95 -5.87 -27.99
N PHE A 39 -2.90 -5.89 -26.66
CA PHE A 39 -3.13 -4.71 -25.83
C PHE A 39 -1.90 -3.81 -25.84
N CYS A 40 -1.97 -2.73 -26.61
CA CYS A 40 -0.88 -1.78 -26.78
C CYS A 40 -1.44 -0.36 -26.95
N PHE A 41 -1.05 0.56 -26.07
CA PHE A 41 -1.55 1.95 -26.05
C PHE A 41 -3.08 2.04 -26.06
N ASP A 42 -3.75 1.10 -25.45
CA ASP A 42 -5.19 0.93 -25.47
C ASP A 42 -5.83 1.30 -24.13
N GLN A 43 -7.15 1.35 -24.09
CA GLN A 43 -7.95 1.64 -22.92
C GLN A 43 -8.86 0.46 -22.62
N LEU A 44 -9.26 0.37 -21.36
CA LEU A 44 -10.31 -0.54 -20.92
C LEU A 44 -11.69 0.08 -21.25
N PRO A 45 -12.73 -0.74 -21.33
CA PRO A 45 -14.10 -0.23 -21.44
C PRO A 45 -14.44 0.73 -20.31
N GLU A 46 -15.33 1.67 -20.58
CA GLU A 46 -15.86 2.58 -19.58
C GLU A 46 -16.54 1.80 -18.44
N ASP A 47 -16.23 2.16 -17.20
CA ASP A 47 -16.82 1.57 -15.99
C ASP A 47 -17.48 2.67 -15.16
N ILE A 48 -18.64 3.10 -15.64
CA ILE A 48 -19.41 4.19 -15.06
C ILE A 48 -19.88 3.82 -13.64
N ASP A 49 -20.34 2.61 -13.42
CA ASP A 49 -20.83 2.15 -12.11
C ASP A 49 -19.72 2.20 -11.05
N HIS A 50 -18.48 1.87 -11.45
CA HIS A 50 -17.31 1.96 -10.56
C HIS A 50 -16.90 3.41 -10.28
N PHE A 51 -17.13 4.30 -11.25
CA PHE A 51 -16.80 5.72 -11.14
C PHE A 51 -17.91 6.55 -10.48
N GLU A 52 -19.13 6.05 -10.37
CA GLU A 52 -20.29 6.79 -9.86
C GLU A 52 -20.07 7.43 -8.48
N PRO A 53 -19.52 6.72 -7.45
CA PRO A 53 -19.27 7.34 -6.14
C PRO A 53 -18.27 8.50 -6.21
N ILE A 54 -17.31 8.41 -7.14
CA ILE A 54 -16.32 9.46 -7.38
C ILE A 54 -16.98 10.66 -8.06
N LEU A 55 -17.85 10.41 -9.03
CA LEU A 55 -18.60 11.45 -9.72
C LEU A 55 -19.55 12.20 -8.76
N GLU A 56 -20.22 11.50 -7.86
CA GLU A 56 -21.03 12.11 -6.81
C GLU A 56 -20.20 13.04 -5.90
N ALA A 57 -19.05 12.59 -5.43
CA ALA A 57 -18.13 13.42 -4.65
C ALA A 57 -17.66 14.63 -5.47
N ALA A 58 -17.35 14.44 -6.75
CA ALA A 58 -16.93 15.51 -7.65
C ALA A 58 -18.03 16.55 -7.89
N VAL A 59 -19.27 16.13 -8.08
CA VAL A 59 -20.43 17.04 -8.24
C VAL A 59 -20.69 17.82 -6.95
N ASN A 60 -20.58 17.19 -5.80
CA ASN A 60 -20.70 17.87 -4.52
C ASN A 60 -19.61 18.93 -4.32
N ARG A 61 -18.40 18.67 -4.79
CA ARG A 61 -17.26 19.59 -4.71
C ARG A 61 -17.35 20.72 -5.76
N LEU A 62 -17.75 20.39 -6.96
CA LEU A 62 -17.86 21.28 -8.10
C LEU A 62 -19.26 21.15 -8.76
N PRO A 63 -20.29 21.86 -8.25
CA PRO A 63 -21.68 21.67 -8.70
C PRO A 63 -21.90 21.85 -10.20
N ILE A 64 -21.02 22.59 -10.89
CA ILE A 64 -21.08 22.76 -12.36
C ILE A 64 -20.98 21.42 -13.10
N LEU A 65 -20.35 20.42 -12.52
CA LEU A 65 -20.22 19.09 -13.11
C LEU A 65 -21.55 18.36 -13.24
N ALA A 66 -22.57 18.72 -12.45
CA ALA A 66 -23.91 18.14 -12.58
C ALA A 66 -24.58 18.41 -13.93
N THR A 67 -24.15 19.46 -14.63
CA THR A 67 -24.69 19.88 -15.94
C THR A 67 -23.65 19.79 -17.06
N ALA A 68 -22.40 19.46 -16.74
CA ALA A 68 -21.34 19.30 -17.72
C ALA A 68 -21.45 17.93 -18.41
N GLY A 69 -21.30 17.90 -19.73
CA GLY A 69 -21.17 16.65 -20.46
C GLY A 69 -19.77 16.05 -20.31
N ILE A 70 -19.67 14.72 -20.35
CA ILE A 70 -18.40 14.01 -20.41
C ILE A 70 -17.90 14.04 -21.86
N HIS A 71 -16.73 14.63 -22.07
CA HIS A 71 -16.11 14.69 -23.39
C HIS A 71 -15.29 13.41 -23.66
N THR A 72 -14.58 12.91 -22.67
CA THR A 72 -13.75 11.72 -22.78
C THR A 72 -13.75 11.02 -21.44
N PHE A 73 -13.95 9.70 -21.44
CA PHE A 73 -13.80 8.83 -20.28
C PHE A 73 -12.54 7.99 -20.47
N PHE A 74 -11.60 8.13 -19.54
CA PHE A 74 -10.38 7.34 -19.57
C PHE A 74 -10.47 6.23 -18.51
N ASN A 75 -10.30 4.98 -18.94
CA ASN A 75 -10.16 3.84 -18.07
C ASN A 75 -8.98 3.00 -18.57
N GLY A 76 -7.88 3.00 -17.83
CA GLY A 76 -6.66 2.33 -18.23
C GLY A 76 -6.02 1.57 -17.07
N PRO A 77 -5.34 0.44 -17.36
CA PRO A 77 -4.65 -0.32 -16.32
C PRO A 77 -3.38 0.40 -15.89
N GLU A 78 -3.12 0.37 -14.59
CA GLU A 78 -1.86 0.80 -13.99
C GLU A 78 -1.14 -0.33 -13.28
N SER A 79 0.18 -0.21 -13.11
CA SER A 79 1.02 -1.20 -12.46
C SER A 79 1.17 -0.90 -10.97
N PHE A 80 0.58 -1.75 -10.14
CA PHE A 80 0.68 -1.68 -8.68
C PHE A 80 1.42 -2.88 -8.10
N THR A 81 2.24 -2.63 -7.10
CA THR A 81 2.92 -3.64 -6.30
C THR A 81 2.11 -3.97 -5.04
N PRO A 82 2.31 -5.13 -4.41
CA PRO A 82 1.54 -5.51 -3.24
C PRO A 82 1.90 -4.77 -1.95
N ASP A 83 2.95 -3.97 -1.95
CA ASP A 83 3.41 -3.18 -0.81
C ASP A 83 3.45 -1.68 -1.07
N ASP A 84 2.91 -1.25 -2.21
CA ASP A 84 2.83 0.14 -2.62
C ASP A 84 4.20 0.83 -2.82
N ARG A 85 5.27 0.04 -2.99
CA ARG A 85 6.63 0.46 -3.27
C ARG A 85 7.07 -0.05 -4.64
N TYR A 86 7.61 0.80 -5.51
CA TYR A 86 8.08 0.34 -6.82
C TYR A 86 9.25 -0.64 -6.71
N LEU A 87 9.54 -1.35 -7.78
CA LEU A 87 10.62 -2.33 -7.86
C LEU A 87 11.82 -1.70 -8.56
N LEU A 88 12.94 -1.60 -7.86
CA LEU A 88 14.16 -1.01 -8.37
C LEU A 88 15.37 -1.89 -8.04
N GLY A 89 16.29 -2.05 -9.00
CA GLY A 89 17.57 -2.70 -8.77
C GLY A 89 17.80 -3.96 -9.57
N GLU A 90 18.90 -4.65 -9.26
CA GLU A 90 19.28 -5.90 -9.92
C GLU A 90 18.41 -7.06 -9.42
N ALA A 91 17.85 -7.81 -10.37
CA ALA A 91 17.05 -8.99 -10.06
C ALA A 91 17.92 -10.08 -9.43
N PRO A 92 17.51 -10.67 -8.28
CA PRO A 92 18.34 -11.66 -7.58
C PRO A 92 18.59 -12.94 -8.36
N GLU A 93 17.74 -13.29 -9.34
CA GLU A 93 17.84 -14.48 -10.15
C GLU A 93 18.71 -14.30 -11.41
N LEU A 94 18.96 -13.07 -11.85
CA LEU A 94 19.63 -12.78 -13.11
C LEU A 94 20.66 -11.66 -12.95
N LYS A 95 21.93 -12.03 -13.02
CA LYS A 95 23.03 -11.06 -12.98
C LYS A 95 22.97 -10.10 -14.17
N ASN A 96 23.21 -8.83 -13.92
CA ASN A 96 23.15 -7.73 -14.88
C ASN A 96 21.76 -7.49 -15.49
N PHE A 97 20.70 -7.98 -14.86
CA PHE A 97 19.32 -7.68 -15.22
C PHE A 97 18.74 -6.70 -14.21
N PHE A 98 18.59 -5.46 -14.62
CA PHE A 98 18.08 -4.39 -13.76
C PHE A 98 16.63 -4.10 -14.05
N VAL A 99 15.88 -3.84 -13.00
CA VAL A 99 14.44 -3.60 -13.04
C VAL A 99 14.13 -2.20 -12.52
N ALA A 100 13.22 -1.51 -13.21
CA ALA A 100 12.53 -0.32 -12.76
C ALA A 100 11.06 -0.46 -13.17
N ALA A 101 10.19 -0.90 -12.26
CA ALA A 101 8.80 -1.26 -12.57
C ALA A 101 7.85 -1.07 -11.39
N GLY A 102 6.55 -1.15 -11.67
CA GLY A 102 5.53 -1.08 -10.62
C GLY A 102 5.51 0.24 -9.89
N PHE A 103 5.56 1.36 -10.58
CA PHE A 103 5.70 2.68 -9.96
C PHE A 103 4.46 3.22 -9.26
N ASN A 104 3.38 2.45 -9.18
CA ASN A 104 2.21 2.79 -8.36
C ASN A 104 1.72 4.22 -8.60
N SER A 105 1.52 4.60 -9.88
CA SER A 105 1.08 5.95 -10.31
C SER A 105 2.05 7.10 -10.00
N VAL A 106 3.23 6.83 -9.42
CA VAL A 106 4.23 7.87 -9.11
C VAL A 106 5.44 7.85 -10.05
N GLY A 107 5.32 7.19 -11.22
CA GLY A 107 6.42 6.98 -12.16
C GLY A 107 7.02 8.27 -12.70
N ILE A 108 6.21 9.24 -13.12
CA ILE A 108 6.69 10.50 -13.69
C ILE A 108 7.56 11.26 -12.68
N GLN A 109 7.10 11.39 -11.44
CA GLN A 109 7.85 12.11 -10.41
C GLN A 109 9.09 11.36 -9.91
N SER A 110 9.10 10.02 -10.01
CA SER A 110 10.20 9.17 -9.51
C SER A 110 11.24 8.84 -10.58
N ALA A 111 10.92 8.99 -11.86
CA ALA A 111 11.74 8.53 -12.98
C ALA A 111 13.19 9.07 -12.96
N GLY A 112 13.35 10.37 -12.66
CA GLY A 112 14.68 10.99 -12.62
C GLY A 112 15.58 10.39 -11.53
N GLY A 113 15.07 10.25 -10.31
CA GLY A 113 15.79 9.67 -9.18
C GLY A 113 16.06 8.18 -9.34
N ALA A 114 15.06 7.42 -9.80
CA ALA A 114 15.19 5.99 -10.07
C ALA A 114 16.23 5.71 -11.18
N GLY A 115 16.18 6.48 -12.28
CA GLY A 115 17.14 6.37 -13.37
C GLY A 115 18.58 6.70 -12.93
N MET A 116 18.77 7.77 -12.15
CA MET A 116 20.07 8.13 -11.59
C MET A 116 20.62 7.01 -10.69
N ALA A 117 19.79 6.50 -9.78
CA ALA A 117 20.20 5.44 -8.86
C ALA A 117 20.61 4.15 -9.60
N LEU A 118 19.82 3.73 -10.60
CA LEU A 118 20.17 2.56 -11.42
C LEU A 118 21.43 2.78 -12.25
N ALA A 119 21.63 3.95 -12.86
CA ALA A 119 22.83 4.23 -13.63
C ALA A 119 24.09 4.15 -12.77
N GLN A 120 24.04 4.73 -11.56
CA GLN A 120 25.14 4.65 -10.60
C GLN A 120 25.38 3.22 -10.10
N TRP A 121 24.31 2.45 -9.88
CA TRP A 121 24.41 1.04 -9.47
C TRP A 121 25.05 0.20 -10.56
N MET A 122 24.62 0.35 -11.81
CA MET A 122 25.20 -0.37 -12.96
C MET A 122 26.67 -0.07 -13.17
N ASP A 123 27.10 1.18 -12.97
CA ASP A 123 28.48 1.62 -13.11
C ASP A 123 29.34 1.19 -11.92
N GLY A 124 28.84 1.37 -10.69
CA GLY A 124 29.56 1.07 -9.45
C GLY A 124 29.49 -0.38 -8.98
N GLY A 125 28.57 -1.18 -9.52
CA GLY A 125 28.35 -2.59 -9.13
C GLY A 125 27.56 -2.78 -7.85
N GLU A 126 27.18 -1.71 -7.16
CA GLU A 126 26.37 -1.74 -5.94
C GLU A 126 25.43 -0.54 -5.85
N ALA A 127 24.39 -0.64 -5.00
CA ALA A 127 23.46 0.45 -4.78
C ALA A 127 24.18 1.69 -4.24
N PRO A 128 23.97 2.89 -4.81
CA PRO A 128 24.73 4.11 -4.45
C PRO A 128 24.36 4.66 -3.07
N PHE A 129 23.24 4.27 -2.51
CA PHE A 129 22.74 4.64 -1.19
C PHE A 129 21.66 3.62 -0.75
N ASP A 130 21.09 3.79 0.44
CA ASP A 130 20.05 2.91 0.94
C ASP A 130 18.77 2.99 0.08
N LEU A 131 18.49 1.89 -0.62
CA LEU A 131 17.28 1.70 -1.46
C LEU A 131 16.35 0.62 -0.90
N TRP A 132 16.52 0.23 0.36
CA TRP A 132 15.80 -0.91 0.96
C TRP A 132 14.29 -0.91 0.67
N ASP A 133 13.64 0.23 0.82
CA ASP A 133 12.19 0.36 0.62
C ASP A 133 11.72 0.03 -0.81
N VAL A 134 12.59 0.16 -1.80
CA VAL A 134 12.25 -0.04 -3.22
C VAL A 134 13.09 -1.13 -3.88
N ASP A 135 14.09 -1.68 -3.20
CA ASP A 135 14.93 -2.74 -3.71
C ASP A 135 14.09 -3.98 -4.06
N ILE A 136 14.22 -4.47 -5.30
CA ILE A 136 13.47 -5.65 -5.77
C ILE A 136 13.74 -6.89 -4.91
N ARG A 137 14.90 -6.99 -4.25
CA ARG A 137 15.28 -8.13 -3.40
C ARG A 137 14.41 -8.26 -2.14
N ARG A 138 13.62 -7.22 -1.78
CA ARG A 138 12.65 -7.31 -0.69
C ARG A 138 11.47 -8.23 -1.00
N MET A 139 11.23 -8.49 -2.30
CA MET A 139 10.13 -9.36 -2.72
C MET A 139 10.47 -10.83 -2.47
N GLN A 140 9.48 -11.57 -2.02
CA GLN A 140 9.60 -12.98 -1.68
C GLN A 140 8.72 -13.84 -2.62
N PRO A 141 9.09 -15.08 -2.90
CA PRO A 141 8.36 -15.94 -3.85
C PRO A 141 6.86 -16.10 -3.54
N PHE A 142 6.44 -16.10 -2.25
CA PHE A 142 5.03 -16.25 -1.88
C PHE A 142 4.18 -15.05 -2.35
N GLN A 143 4.77 -13.87 -2.52
CA GLN A 143 4.09 -12.65 -2.97
C GLN A 143 3.70 -12.70 -4.45
N ASN A 144 4.20 -13.70 -5.19
CA ASN A 144 3.82 -13.95 -6.58
C ASN A 144 2.56 -14.84 -6.70
N SER A 145 1.89 -15.17 -5.60
CA SER A 145 0.64 -15.93 -5.69
C SER A 145 -0.50 -15.04 -6.17
N ARG A 146 -1.33 -15.57 -7.08
CA ARG A 146 -2.46 -14.85 -7.67
C ARG A 146 -3.42 -14.32 -6.59
N THR A 147 -3.77 -15.13 -5.60
CA THR A 147 -4.66 -14.72 -4.51
C THR A 147 -4.08 -13.55 -3.73
N TYR A 148 -2.80 -13.63 -3.37
CA TYR A 148 -2.11 -12.55 -2.68
C TYR A 148 -2.13 -11.25 -3.49
N LEU A 149 -1.79 -11.32 -4.77
CA LEU A 149 -1.75 -10.13 -5.64
C LEU A 149 -3.13 -9.51 -5.80
N VAL A 150 -4.18 -10.31 -6.00
CA VAL A 150 -5.56 -9.81 -6.13
C VAL A 150 -6.02 -9.10 -4.86
N GLU A 151 -5.85 -9.73 -3.71
CA GLU A 151 -6.31 -9.17 -2.43
C GLU A 151 -5.53 -7.90 -2.06
N ARG A 152 -4.21 -7.96 -2.17
CA ARG A 152 -3.34 -6.86 -1.75
C ARG A 152 -3.41 -5.66 -2.71
N SER A 153 -3.50 -5.88 -4.02
CA SER A 153 -3.61 -4.78 -4.99
C SER A 153 -4.90 -3.97 -4.82
N LYS A 154 -5.99 -4.61 -4.40
CA LYS A 154 -7.25 -3.90 -4.08
C LYS A 154 -7.07 -2.93 -2.93
N GLU A 155 -6.29 -3.29 -1.93
CA GLU A 155 -6.04 -2.47 -0.75
C GLU A 155 -4.99 -1.39 -1.01
N THR A 156 -3.87 -1.72 -1.67
CA THR A 156 -2.73 -0.83 -1.81
C THR A 156 -3.04 0.41 -2.64
N LEU A 157 -3.81 0.29 -3.73
CA LEU A 157 -4.19 1.46 -4.53
C LEU A 157 -4.93 2.50 -3.69
N GLY A 158 -5.91 2.06 -2.91
CA GLY A 158 -6.67 2.96 -2.03
C GLY A 158 -5.82 3.60 -0.94
N LEU A 159 -4.74 2.94 -0.51
CA LEU A 159 -3.85 3.46 0.53
C LEU A 159 -2.85 4.50 0.02
N LEU A 160 -2.45 4.43 -1.25
CA LEU A 160 -1.42 5.31 -1.80
C LEU A 160 -1.78 6.79 -1.72
N TYR A 161 -3.04 7.12 -1.94
CA TYR A 161 -3.50 8.51 -2.04
C TYR A 161 -4.52 8.92 -0.98
N ALA A 162 -5.07 7.97 -0.24
CA ALA A 162 -5.98 8.25 0.86
C ALA A 162 -5.24 8.78 2.09
N ASP A 163 -5.91 9.57 2.89
CA ASP A 163 -5.47 9.84 4.26
C ASP A 163 -5.59 8.56 5.07
N HIS A 164 -4.52 8.19 5.74
CA HIS A 164 -4.51 7.02 6.62
C HIS A 164 -3.76 7.32 7.90
N PHE A 165 -4.24 6.71 8.97
CA PHE A 165 -3.69 6.92 10.30
C PHE A 165 -2.24 6.41 10.41
N PRO A 166 -1.41 7.05 11.26
CA PRO A 166 -0.07 6.53 11.57
C PRO A 166 -0.11 5.06 12.02
N TYR A 167 0.90 4.31 11.63
CA TYR A 167 1.05 2.87 11.95
C TYR A 167 -0.06 1.96 11.43
N ARG A 168 -0.82 2.42 10.43
CA ARG A 168 -1.84 1.59 9.79
C ARG A 168 -1.21 0.33 9.22
N GLN A 169 -1.86 -0.81 9.51
CA GLN A 169 -1.46 -2.13 9.02
C GLN A 169 -2.32 -2.54 7.82
N PHE A 170 -1.77 -3.35 6.94
CA PHE A 170 -2.57 -4.01 5.91
C PHE A 170 -3.61 -4.93 6.55
N ALA A 171 -4.83 -4.91 6.00
CA ALA A 171 -5.94 -5.75 6.44
C ALA A 171 -6.05 -7.05 5.64
N THR A 172 -5.61 -7.03 4.37
CA THR A 172 -5.67 -8.18 3.46
C THR A 172 -4.43 -9.06 3.55
N ALA A 173 -4.52 -10.28 3.04
CA ALA A 173 -3.42 -11.23 2.92
C ALA A 173 -2.62 -11.42 4.24
N ARG A 174 -3.35 -11.52 5.36
CA ARG A 174 -2.80 -11.72 6.70
C ARG A 174 -2.52 -13.20 7.00
N GLY A 175 -1.62 -13.45 7.94
CA GLY A 175 -1.33 -14.79 8.44
C GLY A 175 -0.52 -15.68 7.49
N LEU A 176 0.12 -15.12 6.47
CA LEU A 176 0.86 -15.90 5.46
C LEU A 176 2.15 -16.51 5.98
N ARG A 177 2.86 -15.77 6.81
CA ARG A 177 4.11 -16.24 7.45
C ARG A 177 4.02 -15.97 8.95
N ARG A 178 4.36 -16.99 9.74
CA ARG A 178 4.28 -16.95 11.20
C ARG A 178 5.55 -17.51 11.80
N SER A 179 6.04 -16.90 12.87
CA SER A 179 7.13 -17.46 13.65
C SER A 179 6.67 -18.71 14.41
N ALA A 180 7.61 -19.54 14.89
CA ALA A 180 7.30 -20.67 15.76
C ALA A 180 6.61 -20.25 17.07
N LEU A 181 6.77 -19.01 17.48
CA LEU A 181 6.18 -18.45 18.70
C LEU A 181 4.80 -17.82 18.48
N HIS A 182 4.32 -17.72 17.24
CA HIS A 182 3.10 -16.98 16.89
C HIS A 182 1.89 -17.33 17.78
N GLU A 183 1.60 -18.62 17.96
CA GLU A 183 0.44 -19.04 18.75
C GLU A 183 0.62 -18.75 20.25
N HIS A 184 1.85 -18.81 20.76
CA HIS A 184 2.16 -18.41 22.14
C HIS A 184 1.97 -16.90 22.33
N LEU A 185 2.47 -16.09 21.40
CA LEU A 185 2.30 -14.65 21.44
C LEU A 185 0.82 -14.24 21.33
N LYS A 186 0.08 -14.93 20.47
CA LYS A 186 -1.38 -14.75 20.34
C LYS A 186 -2.10 -15.06 21.64
N ALA A 187 -1.77 -16.18 22.29
CA ALA A 187 -2.34 -16.56 23.58
C ALA A 187 -1.97 -15.56 24.69
N ALA A 188 -0.83 -14.90 24.58
CA ALA A 188 -0.38 -13.83 25.50
C ALA A 188 -1.05 -12.47 25.20
N GLY A 189 -1.96 -12.39 24.25
CA GLY A 189 -2.70 -11.16 23.92
C GLY A 189 -2.04 -10.28 22.86
N ALA A 190 -1.15 -10.81 22.03
CA ALA A 190 -0.48 -10.03 20.99
C ALA A 190 -1.47 -9.46 19.95
N CYS A 191 -1.32 -8.18 19.66
CA CYS A 191 -1.85 -7.55 18.46
C CYS A 191 -0.78 -7.61 17.37
N PHE A 192 -1.11 -8.24 16.24
CA PHE A 192 -0.15 -8.46 15.17
C PHE A 192 -0.24 -7.37 14.09
N GLY A 193 0.94 -7.02 13.56
CA GLY A 193 1.11 -6.33 12.30
C GLY A 193 1.85 -7.20 11.30
N GLU A 194 1.97 -6.75 10.06
CA GLU A 194 2.63 -7.49 8.99
C GLU A 194 3.85 -6.72 8.48
N VAL A 195 4.98 -7.42 8.34
CA VAL A 195 6.19 -6.91 7.69
C VAL A 195 6.72 -7.99 6.75
N ALA A 196 6.79 -7.71 5.45
CA ALA A 196 7.23 -8.65 4.41
C ALA A 196 6.53 -10.03 4.50
N GLY A 197 5.22 -10.02 4.79
CA GLY A 197 4.39 -11.21 4.96
C GLY A 197 4.48 -11.88 6.34
N TRP A 198 5.40 -11.46 7.20
CA TRP A 198 5.52 -12.00 8.56
C TRP A 198 4.57 -11.31 9.52
N GLU A 199 3.81 -12.11 10.26
CA GLU A 199 3.04 -11.60 11.40
C GLU A 199 4.00 -11.32 12.57
N ARG A 200 4.04 -10.06 12.97
CA ARG A 200 4.90 -9.56 14.06
C ARG A 200 4.02 -9.03 15.18
N ALA A 201 4.28 -9.44 16.42
CA ALA A 201 3.62 -8.88 17.60
C ALA A 201 4.09 -7.43 17.78
N ASN A 202 3.15 -6.48 17.66
CA ASN A 202 3.47 -5.05 17.77
C ASN A 202 3.23 -4.51 19.19
N TRP A 203 2.25 -5.05 19.90
CA TRP A 203 1.94 -4.74 21.29
C TRP A 203 1.07 -5.85 21.88
N PHE A 204 0.93 -5.88 23.21
CA PHE A 204 0.17 -6.90 23.91
C PHE A 204 -0.96 -6.28 24.74
N LEU A 205 -2.15 -6.88 24.65
CA LEU A 205 -3.27 -6.58 25.52
C LEU A 205 -3.15 -7.40 26.81
N PRO A 206 -3.03 -6.79 27.99
CA PRO A 206 -3.01 -7.52 29.25
C PRO A 206 -4.32 -8.28 29.51
N ALA A 207 -4.24 -9.38 30.26
CA ALA A 207 -5.39 -10.25 30.53
C ALA A 207 -6.54 -9.51 31.24
N ASP A 208 -6.26 -8.63 32.18
CA ASP A 208 -7.25 -7.82 32.86
C ASP A 208 -7.98 -6.83 31.93
N ALA A 209 -7.31 -6.33 30.90
CA ALA A 209 -7.94 -5.50 29.87
C ALA A 209 -8.86 -6.36 28.97
N ALA A 210 -8.44 -7.56 28.62
CA ALA A 210 -9.28 -8.52 27.88
C ALA A 210 -10.54 -8.93 28.69
N GLU A 211 -10.42 -9.10 30.01
CA GLU A 211 -11.56 -9.36 30.91
C GLU A 211 -12.55 -8.19 30.95
N ARG A 212 -12.09 -6.96 30.74
CA ARG A 212 -12.96 -5.77 30.57
C ARG A 212 -13.62 -5.68 29.21
N GLY A 213 -13.35 -6.63 28.30
CA GLY A 213 -13.92 -6.68 26.95
C GLY A 213 -13.14 -5.90 25.91
N GLU A 214 -11.93 -5.45 26.22
CA GLU A 214 -11.03 -4.85 25.24
C GLU A 214 -10.48 -5.90 24.28
N LYS A 215 -10.07 -5.49 23.08
CA LYS A 215 -9.53 -6.39 22.05
C LYS A 215 -8.13 -5.99 21.64
N ALA A 216 -7.30 -6.99 21.34
CA ALA A 216 -5.96 -6.80 20.77
C ALA A 216 -6.05 -6.42 19.27
N GLU A 217 -6.69 -5.31 18.99
CA GLU A 217 -6.93 -4.78 17.65
C GLU A 217 -6.56 -3.30 17.61
N TYR A 218 -6.14 -2.79 16.44
CA TYR A 218 -5.86 -1.37 16.27
C TYR A 218 -7.16 -0.56 16.24
N GLN A 219 -7.22 0.47 17.08
CA GLN A 219 -8.23 1.54 16.99
C GLN A 219 -7.52 2.81 16.52
N TYR A 220 -7.56 3.03 15.22
CA TYR A 220 -6.82 4.12 14.59
C TYR A 220 -7.35 5.51 14.99
N SER A 221 -6.45 6.42 15.25
CA SER A 221 -6.75 7.80 15.62
C SER A 221 -5.57 8.71 15.29
N TRP A 222 -5.84 9.98 14.98
CA TRP A 222 -4.84 11.05 14.89
C TRP A 222 -4.29 11.48 16.25
N LYS A 223 -4.97 11.09 17.34
CA LYS A 223 -4.51 11.24 18.72
C LYS A 223 -3.73 9.99 19.13
N ARG A 224 -3.43 9.87 20.45
CA ARG A 224 -2.88 8.62 20.99
C ARG A 224 -3.85 7.47 20.71
N GLN A 225 -3.35 6.44 20.05
CA GLN A 225 -4.11 5.25 19.72
C GLN A 225 -4.21 4.33 20.95
N ASN A 226 -5.15 3.39 20.92
CA ASN A 226 -5.44 2.49 22.04
C ASN A 226 -4.25 1.66 22.54
N TRP A 227 -3.32 1.33 21.66
CA TRP A 227 -2.12 0.56 22.02
C TRP A 227 -1.08 1.33 22.85
N PHE A 228 -1.14 2.67 22.88
CA PHE A 228 -0.07 3.50 23.43
C PHE A 228 0.21 3.21 24.90
N GLU A 229 -0.81 3.06 25.75
CA GLU A 229 -0.61 2.80 27.18
C GLU A 229 -0.07 1.39 27.43
N TYR A 230 -0.45 0.41 26.62
CA TYR A 230 0.06 -0.96 26.70
C TYR A 230 1.54 -1.01 26.27
N ALA A 231 1.89 -0.42 25.13
CA ALA A 231 3.28 -0.31 24.70
C ALA A 231 4.16 0.48 25.69
N ARG A 232 3.57 1.48 26.38
CA ARG A 232 4.27 2.21 27.46
C ARG A 232 4.63 1.29 28.62
N ILE A 233 3.73 0.40 29.03
CA ILE A 233 3.98 -0.56 30.12
C ILE A 233 5.11 -1.53 29.70
N GLU A 234 5.04 -2.07 28.50
CA GLU A 234 6.09 -2.96 27.94
C GLU A 234 7.44 -2.24 27.88
N HIS A 235 7.47 -0.99 27.39
CA HIS A 235 8.68 -0.19 27.34
C HIS A 235 9.28 0.01 28.73
N LEU A 236 8.47 0.32 29.74
CA LEU A 236 8.95 0.49 31.11
C LEU A 236 9.45 -0.82 31.73
N ALA A 237 8.81 -1.95 31.42
CA ALA A 237 9.30 -3.26 31.86
C ALA A 237 10.68 -3.58 31.29
N VAL A 238 10.88 -3.37 29.99
CA VAL A 238 12.19 -3.57 29.35
C VAL A 238 13.26 -2.61 29.90
N ARG A 239 12.88 -1.38 30.26
CA ARG A 239 13.83 -0.38 30.82
C ARG A 239 14.26 -0.67 32.24
N ASN A 240 13.39 -1.25 33.04
CA ASN A 240 13.61 -1.46 34.48
C ASN A 240 13.93 -2.92 34.84
N ASP A 241 13.57 -3.87 33.99
CA ASP A 241 13.71 -5.30 34.18
C ASP A 241 14.26 -6.01 32.95
N VAL A 242 13.63 -7.10 32.52
CA VAL A 242 14.06 -7.94 31.41
C VAL A 242 12.98 -7.95 30.31
N GLY A 243 13.40 -7.88 29.05
CA GLY A 243 12.54 -8.03 27.87
C GLY A 243 12.92 -9.25 27.03
N LEU A 244 11.90 -9.94 26.51
CA LEU A 244 12.05 -10.99 25.51
C LEU A 244 11.46 -10.52 24.19
N PHE A 245 12.25 -10.55 23.12
CA PHE A 245 11.84 -10.13 21.78
C PHE A 245 11.87 -11.31 20.82
N ASP A 246 10.76 -11.55 20.12
CA ASP A 246 10.73 -12.46 18.96
C ASP A 246 11.32 -11.75 17.74
N MET A 247 12.51 -12.17 17.34
CA MET A 247 13.25 -11.64 16.19
C MET A 247 13.26 -12.61 14.99
N SER A 248 12.37 -13.62 15.00
CA SER A 248 12.29 -14.63 13.94
C SER A 248 11.82 -14.04 12.59
#